data_7cba85c0b0cfb18f9a38433871e4f71a
#
_entry.id   7cba85c0b0cfb18f9a38433871e4f71a
#
_cell.length_a   1.000
_cell.length_b   1.000
_cell.length_c   1.000
_cell.angle_alpha   90.00
_cell.angle_beta   90.00
_cell.angle_gamma   90.00
#
_symmetry.space_group_name_H-M   'P 1'
#
loop_
_entity.id
_entity.type
_entity.pdbx_description
1 polymer ?
#
loop_
_entity_poly.entity_id
_entity_poly.type
_entity_poly.pdbx_seq_one_letter_code
_entity_poly.pdbx_strand_id
1 'polypeptide(L)'
;MNQAKVLNFFGLLLIMFGISFVIPLFVAIFYGESLIKVFGPGMSILVLIGFLSWFFTKDNKQELSLSDGFVITVLFWIVLSVSGSIPFILFGFGVVDSFFESMSGITTTGATVIAGLDDLPKSLLIYRQLLQWLGGMGLIVLAIAVMPLLGIGGGQLFKTQTPGPMSEQRLTPRITSTARALWSIYFVLTVLCIFAYRLAGMNYFDAVSHAFSTVSIGGFSTHDLSIGFFDSLSICLLYTSPSPRDDATSRMPSSA
;
A
#
# COMPACT_ATOMS: atom_id res chain seq x y z
N MET A 1 21.01 8.42 -16.16
CA MET A 1 20.02 8.47 -15.06
C MET A 1 19.53 9.90 -14.92
N ASN A 2 18.25 10.12 -15.06
CA ASN A 2 17.66 11.46 -14.96
C ASN A 2 17.16 11.71 -13.52
N GLN A 3 18.05 12.19 -12.67
CA GLN A 3 17.77 12.41 -11.24
C GLN A 3 16.59 13.36 -11.01
N ALA A 4 16.46 14.42 -11.82
CA ALA A 4 15.37 15.39 -11.67
C ALA A 4 13.99 14.75 -11.96
N LYS A 5 13.89 13.85 -12.95
CA LYS A 5 12.64 13.16 -13.25
C LYS A 5 12.26 12.14 -12.17
N VAL A 6 13.26 11.41 -11.66
CA VAL A 6 13.08 10.50 -10.52
C VAL A 6 12.61 11.29 -9.28
N LEU A 7 13.23 12.42 -8.99
CA LEU A 7 12.84 13.28 -7.87
C LEU A 7 11.44 13.87 -8.04
N ASN A 8 11.05 14.23 -9.27
CA ASN A 8 9.69 14.69 -9.58
C ASN A 8 8.63 13.60 -9.29
N PHE A 9 8.91 12.35 -9.69
CA PHE A 9 8.03 11.22 -9.41
C PHE A 9 7.86 11.01 -7.90
N PHE A 10 8.96 11.02 -7.14
CA PHE A 10 8.89 10.87 -5.69
C PHE A 10 8.24 12.07 -5.00
N GLY A 11 8.40 13.28 -5.53
CA GLY A 11 7.70 14.45 -5.05
C GLY A 11 6.18 14.27 -5.10
N LEU A 12 5.66 13.84 -6.23
CA LEU A 12 4.22 13.56 -6.39
C LEU A 12 3.75 12.39 -5.51
N LEU A 13 4.55 11.33 -5.43
CA LEU A 13 4.27 10.16 -4.59
C LEU A 13 4.16 10.54 -3.11
N LEU A 14 5.09 11.36 -2.59
CA LEU A 14 5.06 11.83 -1.20
C LEU A 14 3.86 12.74 -0.91
N ILE A 15 3.44 13.58 -1.86
CA ILE A 15 2.21 14.37 -1.71
C ILE A 15 0.99 13.43 -1.57
N MET A 16 0.84 12.48 -2.48
CA MET A 16 -0.29 11.53 -2.45
C MET A 16 -0.27 10.69 -1.16
N PHE A 17 0.89 10.21 -0.77
CA PHE A 17 1.05 9.43 0.47
C PHE A 17 0.78 10.28 1.72
N GLY A 18 1.27 11.52 1.77
CA GLY A 18 0.98 12.45 2.85
C GLY A 18 -0.52 12.77 2.98
N ILE A 19 -1.22 12.95 1.85
CA ILE A 19 -2.68 13.17 1.85
C ILE A 19 -3.44 11.97 2.43
N SER A 20 -2.94 10.73 2.27
CA SER A 20 -3.59 9.55 2.84
C SER A 20 -3.67 9.58 4.38
N PHE A 21 -2.82 10.36 5.06
CA PHE A 21 -2.86 10.56 6.52
C PHE A 21 -4.14 11.27 7.00
N VAL A 22 -4.92 11.85 6.09
CA VAL A 22 -6.27 12.38 6.40
C VAL A 22 -7.17 11.30 6.98
N ILE A 23 -7.03 10.03 6.55
CA ILE A 23 -7.85 8.92 7.07
C ILE A 23 -7.59 8.67 8.56
N PRO A 24 -6.35 8.35 9.02
CA PRO A 24 -6.10 8.19 10.44
C PRO A 24 -6.29 9.48 11.24
N LEU A 25 -6.04 10.66 10.66
CA LEU A 25 -6.33 11.95 11.28
C LEU A 25 -7.82 12.12 11.57
N PHE A 26 -8.68 11.77 10.60
CA PHE A 26 -10.14 11.79 10.79
C PHE A 26 -10.57 10.84 11.91
N VAL A 27 -10.00 9.62 11.95
CA VAL A 27 -10.27 8.66 13.02
C VAL A 27 -9.81 9.20 14.38
N ALA A 28 -8.63 9.83 14.46
CA ALA A 28 -8.15 10.45 15.69
C ALA A 28 -9.10 11.55 16.20
N ILE A 29 -9.63 12.38 15.29
CA ILE A 29 -10.62 13.41 15.63
C ILE A 29 -11.94 12.77 16.10
N PHE A 30 -12.42 11.75 15.39
CA PHE A 30 -13.69 11.09 15.69
C PHE A 30 -13.70 10.39 17.06
N TYR A 31 -12.59 9.77 17.44
CA TYR A 31 -12.43 9.10 18.73
C TYR A 31 -11.85 10.00 19.84
N GLY A 32 -11.54 11.27 19.56
CA GLY A 32 -10.99 12.22 20.52
C GLY A 32 -9.56 11.89 20.96
N GLU A 33 -8.77 11.25 20.10
CA GLU A 33 -7.40 10.83 20.41
C GLU A 33 -6.40 11.97 20.26
N SER A 34 -5.34 11.94 21.07
CA SER A 34 -4.26 12.95 21.01
C SER A 34 -3.36 12.85 19.78
N LEU A 35 -3.52 11.81 18.94
CA LEU A 35 -2.69 11.53 17.77
C LEU A 35 -2.87 12.53 16.61
N ILE A 36 -3.78 13.49 16.74
CA ILE A 36 -3.83 14.66 15.86
C ILE A 36 -2.45 15.34 15.77
N LYS A 37 -1.73 15.38 16.93
CA LYS A 37 -0.36 15.93 17.04
C LYS A 37 0.72 15.06 16.34
N VAL A 38 0.37 13.85 15.96
CA VAL A 38 1.26 12.91 15.24
C VAL A 38 0.97 12.96 13.74
N PHE A 39 -0.28 12.73 13.35
CA PHE A 39 -0.67 12.65 11.93
C PHE A 39 -0.68 14.03 11.25
N GLY A 40 -1.06 15.10 11.94
CA GLY A 40 -1.07 16.45 11.38
C GLY A 40 0.31 16.93 10.93
N PRO A 41 1.32 16.97 11.82
CA PRO A 41 2.69 17.31 11.44
C PRO A 41 3.29 16.33 10.43
N GLY A 42 3.08 15.02 10.59
CA GLY A 42 3.55 14.00 9.64
C GLY A 42 3.05 14.26 8.22
N MET A 43 1.75 14.52 8.06
CA MET A 43 1.15 14.90 6.79
C MET A 43 1.80 16.17 6.21
N SER A 44 1.92 17.21 7.04
CA SER A 44 2.45 18.51 6.61
C SER A 44 3.90 18.40 6.12
N ILE A 45 4.74 17.64 6.82
CA ILE A 45 6.14 17.40 6.45
C ILE A 45 6.22 16.69 5.09
N LEU A 46 5.46 15.61 4.90
CA LEU A 46 5.49 14.84 3.65
C LEU A 46 4.97 15.64 2.47
N VAL A 47 3.87 16.36 2.65
CA VAL A 47 3.30 17.22 1.60
C VAL A 47 4.26 18.35 1.25
N LEU A 48 4.92 18.98 2.24
CA LEU A 48 5.89 20.06 2.01
C LEU A 48 7.12 19.56 1.25
N ILE A 49 7.73 18.46 1.70
CA ILE A 49 8.90 17.85 1.03
C ILE A 49 8.51 17.42 -0.40
N GLY A 50 7.36 16.77 -0.55
CA GLY A 50 6.87 16.35 -1.84
C GLY A 50 6.59 17.53 -2.78
N PHE A 51 5.97 18.58 -2.28
CA PHE A 51 5.70 19.81 -3.04
C PHE A 51 6.98 20.51 -3.48
N LEU A 52 7.96 20.67 -2.59
CA LEU A 52 9.25 21.25 -2.93
C LEU A 52 9.97 20.42 -4.01
N SER A 53 10.03 19.10 -3.83
CA SER A 53 10.64 18.20 -4.81
C SER A 53 9.97 18.32 -6.18
N TRP A 54 8.64 18.31 -6.22
CA TRP A 54 7.88 18.47 -7.45
C TRP A 54 8.07 19.86 -8.07
N PHE A 55 8.01 20.92 -7.28
CA PHE A 55 8.10 22.30 -7.76
C PHE A 55 9.43 22.60 -8.45
N PHE A 56 10.55 22.16 -7.85
CA PHE A 56 11.89 22.38 -8.41
C PHE A 56 12.20 21.50 -9.64
N THR A 57 11.40 20.44 -9.89
CA THR A 57 11.69 19.47 -10.96
C THR A 57 10.64 19.39 -12.05
N LYS A 58 9.52 20.13 -11.93
CA LYS A 58 8.35 20.06 -12.83
C LYS A 58 8.65 20.38 -14.29
N ASP A 59 9.64 21.26 -14.55
CA ASP A 59 9.93 21.73 -15.91
C ASP A 59 10.85 20.79 -16.70
N ASN A 60 11.29 19.68 -16.10
CA ASN A 60 12.13 18.70 -16.78
C ASN A 60 11.29 17.80 -17.70
N LYS A 61 11.44 18.00 -19.02
CA LYS A 61 10.70 17.28 -20.09
C LYS A 61 11.38 16.01 -20.59
N GLN A 62 12.54 15.63 -20.03
CA GLN A 62 13.26 14.43 -20.49
C GLN A 62 12.45 13.17 -20.21
N GLU A 63 12.58 12.16 -21.06
CA GLU A 63 11.92 10.87 -20.88
C GLU A 63 12.65 9.98 -19.87
N LEU A 64 11.91 9.09 -19.22
CA LEU A 64 12.46 8.09 -18.29
C LEU A 64 13.14 6.97 -19.10
N SER A 65 14.36 6.63 -18.71
CA SER A 65 15.06 5.47 -19.25
C SER A 65 14.68 4.18 -18.51
N LEU A 66 15.01 3.02 -19.07
CA LEU A 66 14.86 1.71 -18.40
C LEU A 66 15.57 1.68 -17.04
N SER A 67 16.79 2.23 -16.98
CA SER A 67 17.55 2.32 -15.73
C SER A 67 16.83 3.17 -14.67
N ASP A 68 16.18 4.26 -15.08
CA ASP A 68 15.39 5.09 -14.16
C ASP A 68 14.19 4.32 -13.61
N GLY A 69 13.56 3.47 -14.42
CA GLY A 69 12.46 2.59 -14.00
C GLY A 69 12.87 1.62 -12.88
N PHE A 70 14.02 0.96 -12.99
CA PHE A 70 14.54 0.09 -11.92
C PHE A 70 14.84 0.86 -10.64
N VAL A 71 15.47 2.02 -10.76
CA VAL A 71 15.76 2.89 -9.60
C VAL A 71 14.47 3.32 -8.91
N ILE A 72 13.47 3.76 -9.67
CA ILE A 72 12.15 4.12 -9.13
C ILE A 72 11.54 2.95 -8.38
N THR A 73 11.59 1.73 -8.93
CA THR A 73 11.01 0.54 -8.30
C THR A 73 11.64 0.24 -6.93
N VAL A 74 12.96 0.28 -6.84
CA VAL A 74 13.66 0.02 -5.57
C VAL A 74 13.40 1.13 -4.57
N LEU A 75 13.55 2.38 -5.00
CA LEU A 75 13.35 3.55 -4.13
C LEU A 75 11.89 3.71 -3.69
N PHE A 76 10.91 3.25 -4.48
CA PHE A 76 9.50 3.28 -4.11
C PHE A 76 9.26 2.65 -2.74
N TRP A 77 9.73 1.42 -2.54
CA TRP A 77 9.58 0.70 -1.28
C TRP A 77 10.32 1.40 -0.12
N ILE A 78 11.54 1.84 -0.36
CA ILE A 78 12.36 2.47 0.68
C ILE A 78 11.75 3.82 1.09
N VAL A 79 11.43 4.68 0.12
CA VAL A 79 10.92 6.03 0.39
C VAL A 79 9.56 5.98 1.09
N LEU A 80 8.66 5.11 0.65
CA LEU A 80 7.36 4.96 1.32
C LEU A 80 7.50 4.38 2.72
N SER A 81 8.40 3.41 2.93
CA SER A 81 8.58 2.83 4.27
C SER A 81 9.23 3.81 5.25
N VAL A 82 10.21 4.60 4.80
CA VAL A 82 10.79 5.68 5.61
C VAL A 82 9.73 6.73 5.93
N SER A 83 8.94 7.14 4.94
CA SER A 83 7.88 8.13 5.14
C SER A 83 6.76 7.59 6.05
N GLY A 84 6.41 6.32 5.90
CA GLY A 84 5.39 5.65 6.70
C GLY A 84 5.82 5.34 8.13
N SER A 85 7.12 5.35 8.42
CA SER A 85 7.62 5.18 9.80
C SER A 85 7.45 6.44 10.66
N ILE A 86 7.27 7.62 10.06
CA ILE A 86 7.19 8.89 10.76
C ILE A 86 6.11 8.89 11.87
N PRO A 87 4.86 8.49 11.62
CA PRO A 87 3.84 8.47 12.67
C PRO A 87 4.17 7.51 13.83
N PHE A 88 4.79 6.37 13.56
CA PHE A 88 5.21 5.42 14.61
C PHE A 88 6.32 6.00 15.48
N ILE A 89 7.32 6.66 14.88
CA ILE A 89 8.39 7.36 15.60
C ILE A 89 7.82 8.49 16.45
N LEU A 90 6.93 9.31 15.91
CA LEU A 90 6.29 10.41 16.63
C LEU A 90 5.35 9.93 17.73
N PHE A 91 4.82 8.72 17.62
CA PHE A 91 4.05 8.07 18.69
C PHE A 91 4.93 7.61 19.85
N GLY A 92 6.21 7.30 19.60
CA GLY A 92 7.18 6.91 20.61
C GLY A 92 7.79 5.52 20.45
N PHE A 93 7.53 4.83 19.33
CA PHE A 93 8.23 3.57 19.01
C PHE A 93 9.69 3.82 18.60
N GLY A 94 10.54 2.81 18.82
CA GLY A 94 11.93 2.84 18.33
C GLY A 94 12.01 3.05 16.82
N VAL A 95 13.06 3.72 16.35
CA VAL A 95 13.24 4.02 14.91
C VAL A 95 13.27 2.75 14.05
N VAL A 96 13.97 1.71 14.54
CA VAL A 96 14.10 0.42 13.84
C VAL A 96 12.75 -0.30 13.76
N ASP A 97 12.02 -0.35 14.88
CA ASP A 97 10.70 -1.00 14.97
C ASP A 97 9.68 -0.25 14.10
N SER A 98 9.72 1.09 14.11
CA SER A 98 8.86 1.94 13.29
C SER A 98 9.10 1.73 11.79
N PHE A 99 10.36 1.61 11.39
CA PHE A 99 10.72 1.32 9.99
C PHE A 99 10.29 -0.10 9.60
N PHE A 100 10.52 -1.09 10.47
CA PHE A 100 10.10 -2.48 10.25
C PHE A 100 8.60 -2.58 10.06
N GLU A 101 7.82 -1.98 10.96
CA GLU A 101 6.35 -1.99 10.91
C GLU A 101 5.82 -1.31 9.64
N SER A 102 6.41 -0.17 9.28
CA SER A 102 6.06 0.54 8.06
C SER A 102 6.42 -0.25 6.81
N MET A 103 7.63 -0.83 6.74
CA MET A 103 8.06 -1.66 5.60
C MET A 103 7.16 -2.88 5.47
N SER A 104 6.89 -3.59 6.57
CA SER A 104 5.98 -4.74 6.59
C SER A 104 4.56 -4.38 6.13
N GLY A 105 4.07 -3.20 6.54
CA GLY A 105 2.78 -2.67 6.09
C GLY A 105 2.78 -2.41 4.58
N ILE A 106 3.68 -1.58 4.09
CA ILE A 106 3.74 -1.16 2.67
C ILE A 106 4.01 -2.34 1.74
N THR A 107 4.85 -3.30 2.14
CA THR A 107 5.12 -4.51 1.33
C THR A 107 4.05 -5.59 1.47
N THR A 108 3.00 -5.33 2.25
CA THR A 108 1.92 -6.30 2.57
C THR A 108 2.45 -7.62 3.17
N THR A 109 3.56 -7.57 3.89
CA THR A 109 4.18 -8.75 4.52
C THR A 109 3.40 -9.22 5.74
N GLY A 110 2.84 -8.31 6.55
CA GLY A 110 2.03 -8.61 7.72
C GLY A 110 2.81 -9.02 8.97
N ALA A 111 4.14 -9.06 8.93
CA ALA A 111 4.94 -9.27 10.13
C ALA A 111 4.91 -8.02 11.03
N THR A 112 4.71 -8.20 12.34
CA THR A 112 4.66 -7.09 13.30
C THR A 112 5.61 -7.30 14.47
N VAL A 113 6.19 -6.20 14.94
CA VAL A 113 6.97 -6.14 16.20
C VAL A 113 6.19 -5.45 17.31
N ILE A 114 5.01 -4.91 16.98
CA ILE A 114 4.14 -4.22 17.93
C ILE A 114 3.25 -5.27 18.62
N ALA A 115 3.28 -5.28 19.94
CA ALA A 115 2.41 -6.08 20.80
C ALA A 115 1.49 -5.16 21.62
N GLY A 116 0.39 -5.70 22.17
CA GLY A 116 -0.60 -4.92 22.91
C GLY A 116 -1.48 -4.08 21.98
N LEU A 117 -1.87 -4.64 20.85
CA LEU A 117 -2.68 -3.93 19.83
C LEU A 117 -4.04 -3.48 20.40
N ASP A 118 -4.61 -4.26 21.31
CA ASP A 118 -5.90 -3.97 21.93
C ASP A 118 -5.90 -2.67 22.74
N ASP A 119 -4.74 -2.24 23.23
CA ASP A 119 -4.55 -1.00 24.01
C ASP A 119 -4.12 0.20 23.15
N LEU A 120 -3.85 -0.01 21.85
CA LEU A 120 -3.40 1.06 20.99
C LEU A 120 -4.56 1.95 20.51
N PRO A 121 -4.28 3.25 20.25
CA PRO A 121 -5.25 4.16 19.65
C PRO A 121 -5.75 3.67 18.30
N LYS A 122 -7.04 3.81 18.05
CA LYS A 122 -7.69 3.35 16.80
C LYS A 122 -7.12 4.03 15.56
N SER A 123 -6.73 5.29 15.66
CA SER A 123 -6.08 6.00 14.55
C SER A 123 -4.74 5.37 14.14
N LEU A 124 -3.98 4.83 15.10
CA LEU A 124 -2.73 4.12 14.82
C LEU A 124 -3.00 2.74 14.24
N LEU A 125 -4.01 2.03 14.73
CA LEU A 125 -4.42 0.73 14.21
C LEU A 125 -4.89 0.83 12.75
N ILE A 126 -5.79 1.76 12.43
CA ILE A 126 -6.23 1.93 11.05
C ILE A 126 -5.11 2.42 10.14
N TYR A 127 -4.15 3.17 10.65
CA TYR A 127 -2.97 3.58 9.91
C TYR A 127 -2.14 2.38 9.45
N ARG A 128 -1.90 1.39 10.32
CA ARG A 128 -1.24 0.13 9.97
C ARG A 128 -1.93 -0.57 8.81
N GLN A 129 -3.26 -0.70 8.89
CA GLN A 129 -4.08 -1.33 7.85
C GLN A 129 -4.06 -0.53 6.54
N LEU A 130 -4.07 0.81 6.65
CA LEU A 130 -4.00 1.71 5.50
C LEU A 130 -2.67 1.56 4.75
N LEU A 131 -1.55 1.36 5.46
CA LEU A 131 -0.26 1.09 4.84
C LEU A 131 -0.33 -0.17 3.96
N GLN A 132 -0.94 -1.24 4.44
CA GLN A 132 -1.14 -2.47 3.65
C GLN A 132 -2.05 -2.22 2.44
N TRP A 133 -3.13 -1.51 2.62
CA TRP A 133 -4.08 -1.21 1.55
C TRP A 133 -3.43 -0.37 0.45
N LEU A 134 -2.67 0.65 0.80
CA LEU A 134 -1.90 1.47 -0.14
C LEU A 134 -0.76 0.69 -0.81
N GLY A 135 -0.09 -0.16 -0.05
CA GLY A 135 1.00 -0.99 -0.54
C GLY A 135 0.55 -2.03 -1.56
N GLY A 136 -0.56 -2.73 -1.29
CA GLY A 136 -1.16 -3.67 -2.23
C GLY A 136 -1.56 -3.02 -3.55
N MET A 137 -2.14 -1.81 -3.48
CA MET A 137 -2.45 -1.01 -4.65
C MET A 137 -1.18 -0.50 -5.35
N GLY A 138 -0.19 -0.06 -4.57
CA GLY A 138 1.09 0.44 -5.08
C GLY A 138 1.82 -0.61 -5.91
N LEU A 139 1.80 -1.87 -5.48
CA LEU A 139 2.39 -2.99 -6.23
C LEU A 139 1.73 -3.18 -7.60
N ILE A 140 0.40 -3.11 -7.66
CA ILE A 140 -0.35 -3.25 -8.92
C ILE A 140 0.00 -2.13 -9.89
N VAL A 141 0.00 -0.88 -9.40
CA VAL A 141 0.35 0.28 -10.24
C VAL A 141 1.79 0.21 -10.71
N LEU A 142 2.72 -0.15 -9.82
CA LEU A 142 4.13 -0.29 -10.14
C LEU A 142 4.36 -1.37 -11.20
N ALA A 143 3.73 -2.54 -11.04
CA ALA A 143 3.82 -3.62 -12.02
C ALA A 143 3.34 -3.17 -13.41
N ILE A 144 2.20 -2.50 -13.50
CA ILE A 144 1.66 -2.00 -14.78
C ILE A 144 2.56 -0.94 -15.38
N ALA A 145 3.16 -0.07 -14.57
CA ALA A 145 4.05 1.00 -15.05
C ALA A 145 5.40 0.46 -15.54
N VAL A 146 5.93 -0.57 -14.87
CA VAL A 146 7.27 -1.11 -15.14
C VAL A 146 7.25 -2.22 -16.21
N MET A 147 6.19 -3.05 -16.30
CA MET A 147 6.10 -4.14 -17.28
C MET A 147 6.35 -3.69 -18.75
N PRO A 148 5.79 -2.58 -19.23
CA PRO A 148 6.08 -2.10 -20.60
C PRO A 148 7.53 -1.67 -20.80
N LEU A 149 8.16 -1.12 -19.75
CA LEU A 149 9.57 -0.71 -19.79
C LEU A 149 10.50 -1.94 -19.88
N LEU A 150 10.10 -3.07 -19.28
CA LEU A 150 10.85 -4.33 -19.35
C LEU A 150 10.64 -5.11 -20.66
N GLY A 151 9.79 -4.61 -21.56
CA GLY A 151 9.46 -5.33 -22.81
C GLY A 151 8.63 -6.60 -22.59
N ILE A 152 8.15 -6.84 -21.37
CA ILE A 152 7.30 -7.97 -21.01
C ILE A 152 5.85 -7.57 -21.33
N GLY A 153 5.35 -8.01 -22.47
CA GLY A 153 3.96 -7.70 -22.85
C GLY A 153 3.71 -7.60 -24.35
N GLY A 154 4.51 -8.31 -25.16
CA GLY A 154 4.23 -8.50 -26.59
C GLY A 154 4.64 -7.35 -27.51
N GLY A 155 5.16 -6.24 -27.00
CA GLY A 155 5.60 -5.10 -27.83
C GLY A 155 6.81 -5.41 -28.72
N GLN A 156 7.67 -6.33 -28.33
CA GLN A 156 8.83 -6.73 -29.16
C GLN A 156 8.46 -7.67 -30.30
N LEU A 157 7.46 -8.53 -30.14
CA LEU A 157 6.99 -9.43 -31.19
C LEU A 157 6.27 -8.68 -32.33
N PHE A 158 5.63 -7.54 -32.03
CA PHE A 158 4.98 -6.70 -33.04
C PHE A 158 5.94 -5.75 -33.75
N LYS A 159 7.07 -5.36 -33.14
CA LYS A 159 8.09 -4.51 -33.77
C LYS A 159 8.82 -5.23 -34.89
N THR A 160 8.89 -6.56 -34.90
CA THR A 160 9.55 -7.35 -35.94
C THR A 160 8.66 -7.64 -37.15
N GLN A 161 7.36 -7.42 -37.07
CA GLN A 161 6.43 -7.78 -38.15
C GLN A 161 5.87 -6.60 -38.93
N THR A 162 6.06 -5.36 -38.51
CA THR A 162 5.56 -4.20 -39.28
C THR A 162 6.57 -3.05 -39.25
N PRO A 163 7.31 -2.80 -40.35
CA PRO A 163 8.13 -1.60 -40.47
C PRO A 163 7.23 -0.39 -40.74
N GLY A 164 6.96 0.39 -39.71
CA GLY A 164 6.22 1.64 -39.75
C GLY A 164 6.35 2.40 -38.44
N PRO A 165 6.27 3.75 -38.44
CA PRO A 165 6.34 4.55 -37.21
C PRO A 165 5.03 4.37 -36.40
N MET A 166 4.88 3.23 -35.75
CA MET A 166 3.82 3.04 -34.76
C MET A 166 4.25 3.72 -33.48
N SER A 167 3.73 4.89 -33.28
CA SER A 167 3.99 5.78 -32.17
C SER A 167 3.80 5.10 -30.81
N GLU A 168 4.79 5.25 -29.94
CA GLU A 168 4.72 4.95 -28.48
C GLU A 168 3.50 5.58 -27.79
N GLN A 169 2.86 6.54 -28.43
CA GLN A 169 1.63 7.23 -27.96
C GLN A 169 0.42 6.29 -27.76
N ARG A 170 0.41 5.07 -28.29
CA ARG A 170 -0.73 4.13 -28.11
C ARG A 170 -0.63 3.25 -26.86
N LEU A 171 0.53 3.16 -26.21
CA LEU A 171 0.69 2.35 -25.00
C LEU A 171 0.22 3.10 -23.74
N THR A 172 0.44 4.41 -23.66
CA THR A 172 0.09 5.25 -22.53
C THR A 172 -1.41 5.26 -22.18
N PRO A 173 -2.34 5.43 -23.14
CA PRO A 173 -3.79 5.38 -22.86
C PRO A 173 -4.24 4.01 -22.35
N ARG A 174 -3.62 2.93 -22.83
CA ARG A 174 -3.94 1.56 -22.44
C ARG A 174 -3.50 1.27 -21.00
N ILE A 175 -2.30 1.72 -20.62
CA ILE A 175 -1.76 1.59 -19.26
C ILE A 175 -2.65 2.33 -18.28
N THR A 176 -3.01 3.58 -18.57
CA THR A 176 -3.88 4.39 -17.71
C THR A 176 -5.28 3.81 -17.55
N SER A 177 -5.87 3.28 -18.63
CA SER A 177 -7.19 2.65 -18.57
C SER A 177 -7.17 1.36 -17.75
N THR A 178 -6.13 0.54 -17.90
CA THR A 178 -5.95 -0.69 -17.12
C THR A 178 -5.73 -0.37 -15.63
N ALA A 179 -4.88 0.60 -15.32
CA ALA A 179 -4.67 1.05 -13.94
C ALA A 179 -5.98 1.54 -13.31
N ARG A 180 -6.77 2.35 -14.01
CA ARG A 180 -8.06 2.83 -13.52
C ARG A 180 -9.05 1.69 -13.29
N ALA A 181 -9.13 0.71 -14.17
CA ALA A 181 -9.99 -0.45 -14.01
C ALA A 181 -9.60 -1.27 -12.77
N LEU A 182 -8.31 -1.54 -12.58
CA LEU A 182 -7.82 -2.27 -11.41
C LEU A 182 -8.06 -1.50 -10.09
N TRP A 183 -7.88 -0.18 -10.10
CA TRP A 183 -8.24 0.68 -8.97
C TRP A 183 -9.73 0.56 -8.61
N SER A 184 -10.60 0.62 -9.61
CA SER A 184 -12.04 0.49 -9.41
C SER A 184 -12.40 -0.88 -8.84
N ILE A 185 -11.82 -1.96 -9.38
CA ILE A 185 -12.06 -3.32 -8.88
C ILE A 185 -11.57 -3.46 -7.42
N TYR A 186 -10.38 -2.99 -7.12
CA TYR A 186 -9.81 -3.04 -5.77
C TYR A 186 -10.67 -2.29 -4.75
N PHE A 187 -11.16 -1.10 -5.13
CA PHE A 187 -12.05 -0.31 -4.29
C PHE A 187 -13.40 -1.02 -4.08
N VAL A 188 -14.01 -1.55 -5.14
CA VAL A 188 -15.27 -2.29 -5.05
C VAL A 188 -15.11 -3.53 -4.16
N LEU A 189 -14.02 -4.29 -4.34
CA LEU A 189 -13.73 -5.44 -3.48
C LEU A 189 -13.56 -5.03 -2.01
N THR A 190 -12.92 -3.89 -1.74
CA THR A 190 -12.78 -3.37 -0.37
C THR A 190 -14.16 -3.06 0.23
N VAL A 191 -15.03 -2.39 -0.50
CA VAL A 191 -16.39 -2.08 -0.03
C VAL A 191 -17.20 -3.35 0.21
N LEU A 192 -17.16 -4.31 -0.71
CA LEU A 192 -17.84 -5.61 -0.53
C LEU A 192 -17.30 -6.37 0.69
N CYS A 193 -15.98 -6.34 0.92
CA CYS A 193 -15.35 -6.97 2.06
C CYS A 193 -15.80 -6.32 3.40
N ILE A 194 -15.89 -4.98 3.45
CA ILE A 194 -16.44 -4.26 4.61
C ILE A 194 -17.86 -4.73 4.92
N PHE A 195 -18.73 -4.81 3.92
CA PHE A 195 -20.10 -5.28 4.10
C PHE A 195 -20.15 -6.74 4.57
N ALA A 196 -19.33 -7.62 3.99
CA ALA A 196 -19.26 -9.02 4.38
C ALA A 196 -18.84 -9.18 5.85
N TYR A 197 -17.78 -8.47 6.29
CA TYR A 197 -17.36 -8.47 7.70
C TYR A 197 -18.42 -7.89 8.63
N ARG A 198 -19.10 -6.84 8.21
CA ARG A 198 -20.19 -6.26 8.99
C ARG A 198 -21.36 -7.23 9.18
N LEU A 199 -21.73 -7.96 8.12
CA LEU A 199 -22.76 -9.00 8.18
C LEU A 199 -22.32 -10.21 9.02
N ALA A 200 -21.03 -10.53 9.03
CA ALA A 200 -20.45 -11.59 9.84
C ALA A 200 -20.35 -11.24 11.35
N GLY A 201 -20.68 -10.00 11.74
CA GLY A 201 -20.76 -9.58 13.14
C GLY A 201 -19.64 -8.66 13.64
N MET A 202 -18.67 -8.28 12.79
CA MET A 202 -17.65 -7.28 13.19
C MET A 202 -18.30 -5.92 13.45
N ASN A 203 -17.71 -5.13 14.35
CA ASN A 203 -18.04 -3.72 14.48
C ASN A 203 -17.54 -2.91 13.25
N TYR A 204 -17.99 -1.67 13.08
CA TYR A 204 -17.65 -0.87 11.90
C TYR A 204 -16.15 -0.58 11.76
N PHE A 205 -15.47 -0.31 12.87
CA PHE A 205 -14.05 -0.01 12.87
C PHE A 205 -13.22 -1.22 12.42
N ASP A 206 -13.48 -2.38 13.03
CA ASP A 206 -12.77 -3.61 12.67
C ASP A 206 -13.11 -4.09 11.26
N ALA A 207 -14.36 -3.96 10.84
CA ALA A 207 -14.76 -4.32 9.48
C ALA A 207 -14.01 -3.52 8.41
N VAL A 208 -13.84 -2.20 8.60
CA VAL A 208 -13.06 -1.35 7.69
C VAL A 208 -11.59 -1.70 7.74
N SER A 209 -11.04 -1.82 8.96
CA SER A 209 -9.62 -2.10 9.18
C SER A 209 -9.23 -3.45 8.58
N HIS A 210 -9.96 -4.52 8.90
CA HIS A 210 -9.68 -5.85 8.36
C HIS A 210 -9.95 -5.96 6.86
N ALA A 211 -10.91 -5.22 6.31
CA ALA A 211 -11.11 -5.20 4.86
C ALA A 211 -9.89 -4.64 4.11
N PHE A 212 -9.22 -3.61 4.66
CA PHE A 212 -7.98 -3.09 4.09
C PHE A 212 -6.88 -4.16 4.05
N SER A 213 -6.71 -4.87 5.16
CA SER A 213 -5.72 -5.94 5.28
C SER A 213 -6.05 -7.17 4.41
N THR A 214 -7.32 -7.58 4.37
CA THR A 214 -7.77 -8.75 3.61
C THR A 214 -7.63 -8.55 2.11
N VAL A 215 -8.10 -7.42 1.59
CA VAL A 215 -8.05 -7.15 0.14
C VAL A 215 -6.62 -6.94 -0.36
N SER A 216 -5.74 -6.42 0.49
CA SER A 216 -4.30 -6.32 0.20
C SER A 216 -3.53 -7.62 0.44
N ILE A 217 -4.18 -8.65 1.04
CA ILE A 217 -3.54 -9.92 1.47
C ILE A 217 -2.39 -9.61 2.45
N GLY A 218 -2.58 -8.60 3.32
CA GLY A 218 -1.51 -8.04 4.14
C GLY A 218 -1.32 -8.70 5.50
N GLY A 219 -2.39 -9.13 6.17
CA GLY A 219 -2.34 -9.90 7.40
C GLY A 219 -2.27 -9.12 8.72
N PHE A 220 -2.19 -7.78 8.70
CA PHE A 220 -2.29 -7.00 9.92
C PHE A 220 -3.70 -7.08 10.52
N SER A 221 -3.78 -7.08 11.86
CA SER A 221 -5.01 -7.05 12.62
C SER A 221 -5.07 -5.84 13.55
N THR A 222 -6.26 -5.54 14.06
CA THR A 222 -6.52 -4.57 15.13
C THR A 222 -6.41 -5.20 16.52
N HIS A 223 -6.27 -6.53 16.62
CA HIS A 223 -6.22 -7.29 17.85
C HIS A 223 -5.00 -8.21 17.89
N ASP A 224 -4.44 -8.45 19.08
CA ASP A 224 -3.27 -9.32 19.27
C ASP A 224 -3.58 -10.77 18.87
N LEU A 225 -4.79 -11.26 19.13
CA LEU A 225 -5.24 -12.59 18.71
C LEU A 225 -5.63 -12.66 17.23
N SER A 226 -5.44 -11.57 16.47
CA SER A 226 -5.81 -11.49 15.07
C SER A 226 -7.29 -11.89 14.85
N ILE A 227 -7.59 -12.67 13.83
CA ILE A 227 -8.95 -13.14 13.52
C ILE A 227 -9.53 -14.05 14.63
N GLY A 228 -8.68 -14.70 15.40
CA GLY A 228 -9.09 -15.49 16.56
C GLY A 228 -9.83 -14.72 17.64
N PHE A 229 -9.64 -13.40 17.70
CA PHE A 229 -10.37 -12.52 18.63
C PHE A 229 -11.89 -12.57 18.46
N PHE A 230 -12.36 -12.73 17.22
CA PHE A 230 -13.79 -12.69 16.90
C PHE A 230 -14.52 -14.02 17.16
N ASP A 231 -13.81 -15.12 17.38
CA ASP A 231 -14.36 -16.46 17.63
C ASP A 231 -15.54 -16.82 16.67
N SER A 232 -15.38 -16.49 15.40
CA SER A 232 -16.43 -16.63 14.38
C SER A 232 -15.91 -17.35 13.13
N LEU A 233 -16.51 -18.49 12.81
CA LEU A 233 -16.17 -19.25 11.61
C LEU A 233 -16.41 -18.43 10.31
N SER A 234 -17.47 -17.63 10.27
CA SER A 234 -17.79 -16.79 9.11
C SER A 234 -16.70 -15.74 8.87
N ILE A 235 -16.20 -15.11 9.92
CA ILE A 235 -15.11 -14.12 9.84
C ILE A 235 -13.81 -14.81 9.42
N CYS A 236 -13.52 -15.98 9.98
CA CYS A 236 -12.35 -16.77 9.63
C CYS A 236 -12.36 -17.15 8.14
N LEU A 237 -13.49 -17.62 7.60
CA LEU A 237 -13.61 -17.99 6.19
C LEU A 237 -13.50 -16.78 5.24
N LEU A 238 -13.99 -15.61 5.65
CA LEU A 238 -13.84 -14.39 4.85
C LEU A 238 -12.38 -13.91 4.78
N TYR A 239 -11.62 -14.10 5.87
CA TYR A 239 -10.23 -13.72 5.95
C TYR A 239 -9.31 -14.69 5.22
N THR A 240 -9.55 -16.01 5.36
CA THR A 240 -8.77 -17.06 4.72
C THR A 240 -9.22 -17.24 3.28
N SER A 241 -8.57 -16.58 2.34
CA SER A 241 -8.67 -16.98 0.94
C SER A 241 -7.96 -18.33 0.78
N PRO A 242 -8.62 -19.36 0.24
CA PRO A 242 -8.00 -20.67 0.07
C PRO A 242 -6.76 -20.56 -0.83
N SER A 243 -5.60 -20.82 -0.24
CA SER A 243 -4.32 -20.85 -0.95
C SER A 243 -4.02 -22.31 -1.33
N PRO A 244 -3.52 -22.57 -2.55
CA PRO A 244 -3.05 -23.92 -2.91
C PRO A 244 -1.95 -24.45 -2.00
N ARG A 245 -1.30 -23.59 -1.19
CA ARG A 245 -0.31 -23.96 -0.18
C ARG A 245 -0.92 -24.47 1.11
N ASP A 246 -2.15 -24.10 1.43
CA ASP A 246 -2.80 -24.53 2.67
C ASP A 246 -3.07 -26.03 2.65
N ASP A 247 -3.36 -26.60 1.48
CA ASP A 247 -3.50 -28.06 1.29
C ASP A 247 -2.18 -28.81 1.49
N ALA A 248 -1.04 -28.17 1.26
CA ALA A 248 0.28 -28.79 1.42
C ALA A 248 0.73 -28.82 2.89
N THR A 249 0.37 -27.82 3.69
CA THR A 249 0.70 -27.78 5.13
C THR A 249 -0.17 -28.71 5.96
N SER A 250 -1.40 -28.97 5.54
CA SER A 250 -2.28 -29.94 6.20
C SER A 250 -1.85 -31.41 6.02
N ARG A 251 -0.90 -31.68 5.12
CA ARG A 251 -0.36 -33.01 4.84
C ARG A 251 0.99 -33.29 5.49
N MET A 252 1.52 -32.39 6.30
CA MET A 252 2.71 -32.74 7.10
C MET A 252 2.30 -33.75 8.16
N PRO A 253 2.87 -34.98 8.15
CA PRO A 253 2.63 -35.90 9.23
C PRO A 253 3.16 -35.28 10.51
N SER A 254 2.34 -35.25 11.56
CA SER A 254 2.80 -34.96 12.90
C SER A 254 3.88 -36.02 13.23
N SER A 255 5.15 -35.68 13.03
CA SER A 255 6.24 -36.46 13.52
C SER A 255 6.16 -36.44 15.04
N ALA A 256 5.87 -37.61 15.58
CA ALA A 256 5.94 -37.94 16.99
C ALA A 256 7.30 -37.59 17.61
#